data_913be0ffd5d238004d055c49ef7f46c6
#
_entry.id   913be0ffd5d238004d055c49ef7f46c6
#
_cell.length_a   1.000
_cell.length_b   1.000
_cell.length_c   1.000
_cell.angle_alpha   90.00
_cell.angle_beta   90.00
_cell.angle_gamma   90.00
#
_symmetry.space_group_name_H-M   'P 1'
#
loop_
_entity.id
_entity.type
_entity.pdbx_description
1 polymer ?
#
loop_
_entity_poly.entity_id
_entity_poly.type
_entity_poly.pdbx_seq_one_letter_code
_entity_poly.pdbx_strand_id
1 'polypeptide(L)'
;MNLVIVGASTGDRMEGAVHVFEAAGFERIDGLDGLRDTDFVLGVSDGGADLLREADRRQIKYVLVHDGDTDGHAGGTYERAHHRIEAGQREGLARHLRSRQQPLVTCLAFGYKNGVPAEAALMIDARFLDNPYWVPELREKSGRDPAVADYVLQQPAARRLLDDIERIVGELLPLYEEKGRMHVVVAFGCTGGRHRSVVLASELARRLDEKDGIDVDFVTRDID
;
A
#
# COMPACT_ATOMS: atom_id res chain seq x y z
N MET A 1 -12.35 3.17 15.34
CA MET A 1 -12.27 4.56 14.81
C MET A 1 -11.28 4.61 13.66
N ASN A 2 -11.73 5.02 12.48
CA ASN A 2 -10.87 5.28 11.35
C ASN A 2 -10.91 6.78 11.02
N LEU A 3 -9.76 7.47 11.07
CA LEU A 3 -9.64 8.83 10.55
C LEU A 3 -9.01 8.75 9.16
N VAL A 4 -9.74 9.19 8.15
CA VAL A 4 -9.21 9.34 6.79
C VAL A 4 -8.90 10.81 6.56
N ILE A 5 -7.65 11.13 6.25
CA ILE A 5 -7.22 12.47 5.82
C ILE A 5 -7.08 12.43 4.30
N VAL A 6 -7.76 13.33 3.63
CA VAL A 6 -7.78 13.41 2.16
C VAL A 6 -7.07 14.67 1.70
N GLY A 7 -5.95 14.51 1.01
CA GLY A 7 -5.31 15.53 0.19
C GLY A 7 -5.59 15.28 -1.29
N ALA A 8 -5.36 16.26 -2.14
CA ALA A 8 -5.49 16.09 -3.59
C ALA A 8 -4.66 17.08 -4.38
N SER A 9 -4.49 16.82 -5.67
CA SER A 9 -3.81 17.72 -6.61
C SER A 9 -4.59 19.04 -6.86
N THR A 10 -5.90 19.06 -6.59
CA THR A 10 -6.75 20.26 -6.65
C THR A 10 -7.82 20.25 -5.55
N GLY A 11 -8.32 21.43 -5.16
CA GLY A 11 -9.39 21.56 -4.18
C GLY A 11 -10.69 20.82 -4.60
N ASP A 12 -11.08 20.90 -5.88
CA ASP A 12 -12.27 20.21 -6.38
C ASP A 12 -12.14 18.67 -6.31
N ARG A 13 -10.95 18.15 -6.56
CA ARG A 13 -10.68 16.72 -6.40
C ARG A 13 -10.77 16.29 -4.93
N MET A 14 -10.21 17.09 -4.04
CA MET A 14 -10.26 16.84 -2.60
C MET A 14 -11.71 16.84 -2.10
N GLU A 15 -12.50 17.85 -2.42
CA GLU A 15 -13.93 17.91 -2.05
C GLU A 15 -14.72 16.73 -2.63
N GLY A 16 -14.46 16.39 -3.91
CA GLY A 16 -15.09 15.23 -4.53
C GLY A 16 -14.75 13.90 -3.85
N ALA A 17 -13.51 13.73 -3.39
CA ALA A 17 -13.12 12.54 -2.63
C ALA A 17 -13.74 12.54 -1.23
N VAL A 18 -13.69 13.66 -0.49
CA VAL A 18 -14.33 13.79 0.83
C VAL A 18 -15.81 13.43 0.75
N HIS A 19 -16.54 13.94 -0.25
CA HIS A 19 -17.95 13.64 -0.43
C HIS A 19 -18.24 12.14 -0.64
N VAL A 20 -17.37 11.43 -1.36
CA VAL A 20 -17.48 9.97 -1.52
C VAL A 20 -17.29 9.23 -0.20
N PHE A 21 -16.35 9.67 0.65
CA PHE A 21 -16.17 9.11 1.99
C PHE A 21 -17.37 9.40 2.90
N GLU A 22 -17.96 10.62 2.85
CA GLU A 22 -19.20 10.95 3.55
C GLU A 22 -20.35 10.03 3.13
N ALA A 23 -20.52 9.82 1.82
CA ALA A 23 -21.54 8.92 1.27
C ALA A 23 -21.32 7.45 1.70
N ALA A 24 -20.07 7.06 1.98
CA ALA A 24 -19.72 5.75 2.54
C ALA A 24 -19.95 5.66 4.06
N GLY A 25 -20.33 6.76 4.73
CA GLY A 25 -20.70 6.80 6.14
C GLY A 25 -19.61 7.33 7.09
N PHE A 26 -18.58 8.00 6.57
CA PHE A 26 -17.63 8.75 7.40
C PHE A 26 -18.23 10.09 7.80
N GLU A 27 -18.00 10.53 9.04
CA GLU A 27 -18.40 11.86 9.52
C GLU A 27 -17.34 12.89 9.11
N ARG A 28 -17.71 13.94 8.37
CA ARG A 28 -16.78 15.02 8.02
C ARG A 28 -16.42 15.84 9.24
N ILE A 29 -15.12 16.15 9.36
CA ILE A 29 -14.60 17.05 10.39
C ILE A 29 -13.67 18.10 9.75
N ASP A 30 -13.50 19.24 10.43
CA ASP A 30 -12.67 20.35 9.95
C ASP A 30 -11.31 20.43 10.65
N GLY A 31 -11.03 19.52 11.59
CA GLY A 31 -9.78 19.47 12.35
C GLY A 31 -9.65 18.24 13.22
N LEU A 32 -8.55 18.16 13.96
CA LEU A 32 -8.22 16.99 14.79
C LEU A 32 -8.84 17.00 16.19
N ASP A 33 -9.68 17.99 16.50
CA ASP A 33 -10.33 18.10 17.79
C ASP A 33 -11.70 17.41 17.79
N GLY A 34 -12.09 16.86 18.94
CA GLY A 34 -13.40 16.22 19.09
C GLY A 34 -13.53 14.83 18.49
N LEU A 35 -12.43 14.17 18.18
CA LEU A 35 -12.43 12.78 17.69
C LEU A 35 -13.10 11.86 18.73
N ARG A 36 -14.05 11.06 18.26
CA ARG A 36 -14.85 10.10 19.03
C ARG A 36 -14.65 8.70 18.47
N ASP A 37 -15.32 7.74 19.04
CA ASP A 37 -15.27 6.35 18.56
C ASP A 37 -16.20 6.12 17.35
N THR A 38 -15.99 6.91 16.30
CA THR A 38 -16.66 6.78 15.00
C THR A 38 -15.64 6.97 13.87
N ASP A 39 -16.03 6.81 12.62
CA ASP A 39 -15.17 6.98 11.47
C ASP A 39 -15.31 8.38 10.90
N PHE A 40 -14.17 9.05 10.69
CA PHE A 40 -14.10 10.43 10.26
C PHE A 40 -13.38 10.59 8.92
N VAL A 41 -13.77 11.60 8.16
CA VAL A 41 -13.04 12.11 7.00
C VAL A 41 -12.71 13.58 7.18
N LEU A 42 -11.47 13.95 6.86
CA LEU A 42 -10.96 15.31 6.89
C LEU A 42 -10.28 15.65 5.57
N GLY A 43 -10.79 16.69 4.88
CA GLY A 43 -10.17 17.22 3.67
C GLY A 43 -9.09 18.25 4.00
N VAL A 44 -7.97 18.21 3.27
CA VAL A 44 -6.86 19.14 3.42
C VAL A 44 -6.55 19.82 2.09
N SER A 45 -6.83 21.11 2.00
CA SER A 45 -6.51 21.93 0.82
C SER A 45 -5.17 22.65 0.91
N ASP A 46 -4.85 23.18 2.11
CA ASP A 46 -3.62 23.90 2.41
C ASP A 46 -3.08 23.46 3.78
N GLY A 47 -1.77 23.61 4.00
CA GLY A 47 -1.16 23.29 5.30
C GLY A 47 -1.15 21.80 5.67
N GLY A 48 -1.31 20.91 4.71
CA GLY A 48 -1.37 19.47 4.95
C GLY A 48 -0.20 18.92 5.75
N ALA A 49 1.00 19.39 5.49
CA ALA A 49 2.20 18.97 6.24
C ALA A 49 2.15 19.38 7.73
N ASP A 50 1.56 20.51 8.07
CA ASP A 50 1.41 20.95 9.46
C ASP A 50 0.35 20.13 10.20
N LEU A 51 -0.77 19.87 9.55
CA LEU A 51 -1.83 19.02 10.08
C LEU A 51 -1.34 17.59 10.34
N LEU A 52 -0.59 17.03 9.39
CA LEU A 52 -0.03 15.68 9.55
C LEU A 52 1.00 15.62 10.69
N ARG A 53 1.87 16.66 10.81
CA ARG A 53 2.80 16.78 11.95
C ARG A 53 2.07 16.89 13.28
N GLU A 54 0.94 17.61 13.31
CA GLU A 54 0.11 17.70 14.52
C GLU A 54 -0.54 16.36 14.86
N ALA A 55 -1.10 15.66 13.89
CA ALA A 55 -1.65 14.32 14.08
C ALA A 55 -0.58 13.36 14.63
N ASP A 56 0.63 13.37 14.05
CA ASP A 56 1.76 12.55 14.51
C ASP A 56 2.16 12.89 15.96
N ARG A 57 2.28 14.19 16.30
CA ARG A 57 2.60 14.63 17.68
C ARG A 57 1.55 14.19 18.69
N ARG A 58 0.27 14.23 18.33
CA ARG A 58 -0.86 13.81 19.17
C ARG A 58 -1.09 12.31 19.16
N GLN A 59 -0.28 11.56 18.42
CA GLN A 59 -0.44 10.09 18.22
C GLN A 59 -1.85 9.71 17.71
N ILE A 60 -2.45 10.58 16.89
CA ILE A 60 -3.74 10.31 16.27
C ILE A 60 -3.50 9.36 15.10
N LYS A 61 -4.22 8.25 15.10
CA LYS A 61 -4.19 7.25 14.03
C LYS A 61 -4.98 7.76 12.82
N TYR A 62 -4.39 7.71 11.63
CA TYR A 62 -5.07 8.11 10.40
C TYR A 62 -4.62 7.29 9.18
N VAL A 63 -5.49 7.25 8.19
CA VAL A 63 -5.17 6.79 6.83
C VAL A 63 -5.09 8.04 5.94
N LEU A 64 -3.94 8.24 5.30
CA LEU A 64 -3.74 9.36 4.38
C LEU A 64 -4.02 8.91 2.94
N VAL A 65 -4.99 9.55 2.33
CA VAL A 65 -5.37 9.35 0.93
C VAL A 65 -5.01 10.60 0.14
N HIS A 66 -4.37 10.44 -1.01
CA HIS A 66 -4.14 11.53 -1.96
C HIS A 66 -4.81 11.22 -3.30
N ASP A 67 -5.66 12.13 -3.75
CA ASP A 67 -6.40 12.02 -5.01
C ASP A 67 -5.72 12.86 -6.10
N GLY A 68 -5.08 12.18 -7.02
CA GLY A 68 -4.32 12.77 -8.14
C GLY A 68 -2.86 12.37 -8.17
N ASP A 69 -2.14 12.90 -9.16
CA ASP A 69 -0.78 12.52 -9.51
C ASP A 69 0.31 13.47 -8.96
N THR A 70 -0.09 14.58 -8.35
CA THR A 70 0.81 15.59 -7.79
C THR A 70 0.32 16.09 -6.44
N ASP A 71 1.20 16.76 -5.68
CA ASP A 71 0.85 17.31 -4.36
C ASP A 71 -0.08 18.54 -4.42
N GLY A 72 -0.17 19.19 -5.56
CA GLY A 72 -1.13 20.27 -5.82
C GLY A 72 -1.27 21.27 -4.68
N HIS A 73 -2.49 21.37 -4.13
CA HIS A 73 -2.83 22.29 -3.04
C HIS A 73 -2.55 21.75 -1.64
N ALA A 74 -2.43 20.43 -1.49
CA ALA A 74 -2.46 19.80 -0.16
C ALA A 74 -1.10 19.75 0.57
N GLY A 75 -0.05 20.28 0.00
CA GLY A 75 1.33 20.39 0.54
C GLY A 75 1.76 19.23 1.44
N GLY A 76 2.57 18.31 0.92
CA GLY A 76 3.12 17.19 1.68
C GLY A 76 2.22 15.97 1.83
N THR A 77 0.99 15.97 1.29
CA THR A 77 0.12 14.80 1.38
C THR A 77 0.42 13.76 0.32
N TYR A 78 0.92 14.15 -0.86
CA TYR A 78 1.23 13.22 -1.93
C TYR A 78 2.35 12.25 -1.56
N GLU A 79 3.48 12.77 -1.07
CA GLU A 79 4.65 11.96 -0.72
C GLU A 79 4.39 11.03 0.47
N ARG A 80 3.52 11.44 1.39
CA ARG A 80 3.20 10.70 2.62
C ARG A 80 1.97 9.82 2.48
N ALA A 81 1.25 9.87 1.35
CA ALA A 81 0.00 9.15 1.17
C ALA A 81 0.17 7.63 1.35
N HIS A 82 -0.73 7.05 2.14
CA HIS A 82 -0.89 5.60 2.23
C HIS A 82 -1.57 5.04 0.98
N HIS A 83 -2.52 5.82 0.41
CA HIS A 83 -3.18 5.52 -0.84
C HIS A 83 -3.09 6.71 -1.78
N ARG A 84 -2.60 6.49 -3.00
CA ARG A 84 -2.68 7.43 -4.12
C ARG A 84 -3.71 6.90 -5.08
N ILE A 85 -4.74 7.69 -5.36
CA ILE A 85 -5.92 7.24 -6.10
C ILE A 85 -6.32 8.19 -7.21
N GLU A 86 -7.03 7.66 -8.18
CA GLU A 86 -7.77 8.41 -9.18
C GLU A 86 -9.28 8.38 -8.87
N ALA A 87 -10.02 9.31 -9.50
CA ALA A 87 -11.44 9.52 -9.23
C ALA A 87 -12.28 8.23 -9.27
N GLY A 88 -11.99 7.32 -10.21
CA GLY A 88 -12.70 6.03 -10.33
C GLY A 88 -12.41 5.02 -9.21
N GLN A 89 -11.43 5.27 -8.36
CA GLN A 89 -11.04 4.39 -7.26
C GLN A 89 -11.62 4.82 -5.90
N ARG A 90 -12.20 6.03 -5.81
CA ARG A 90 -12.70 6.64 -4.57
C ARG A 90 -13.70 5.76 -3.83
N GLU A 91 -14.74 5.32 -4.51
CA GLU A 91 -15.83 4.52 -3.91
C GLU A 91 -15.33 3.16 -3.42
N GLY A 92 -14.47 2.51 -4.21
CA GLY A 92 -13.86 1.24 -3.83
C GLY A 92 -13.04 1.37 -2.56
N LEU A 93 -12.19 2.38 -2.49
CA LEU A 93 -11.35 2.65 -1.32
C LEU A 93 -12.20 3.03 -0.09
N ALA A 94 -13.20 3.92 -0.26
CA ALA A 94 -14.05 4.36 0.86
C ALA A 94 -14.80 3.18 1.48
N ARG A 95 -15.39 2.29 0.67
CA ARG A 95 -16.04 1.06 1.17
C ARG A 95 -15.05 0.14 1.88
N HIS A 96 -13.88 -0.04 1.30
CA HIS A 96 -12.83 -0.89 1.86
C HIS A 96 -12.36 -0.37 3.24
N LEU A 97 -12.05 0.92 3.36
CA LEU A 97 -11.64 1.51 4.63
C LEU A 97 -12.76 1.53 5.67
N ARG A 98 -14.02 1.66 5.24
CA ARG A 98 -15.19 1.63 6.14
C ARG A 98 -15.44 0.25 6.73
N SER A 99 -15.25 -0.80 5.94
CA SER A 99 -15.44 -2.20 6.37
C SER A 99 -14.24 -2.77 7.14
N ARG A 100 -13.10 -2.08 7.12
CA ARG A 100 -11.84 -2.61 7.63
C ARG A 100 -11.79 -2.59 9.15
N GLN A 101 -11.51 -3.75 9.72
CA GLN A 101 -11.17 -3.94 11.13
C GLN A 101 -9.73 -4.41 11.32
N GLN A 102 -9.02 -4.75 10.24
CA GLN A 102 -7.68 -5.35 10.26
C GLN A 102 -6.69 -4.53 9.41
N PRO A 103 -5.38 -4.55 9.74
CA PRO A 103 -4.37 -3.92 8.90
C PRO A 103 -4.26 -4.61 7.54
N LEU A 104 -4.03 -3.80 6.48
CA LEU A 104 -3.76 -4.28 5.12
C LEU A 104 -2.27 -4.38 4.87
N VAL A 105 -1.84 -5.50 4.34
CA VAL A 105 -0.52 -5.66 3.74
C VAL A 105 -0.66 -5.78 2.22
N THR A 106 -0.12 -4.82 1.47
CA THR A 106 -0.02 -4.93 0.02
C THR A 106 1.33 -5.50 -0.36
N CYS A 107 1.33 -6.69 -0.95
CA CYS A 107 2.49 -7.31 -1.56
C CYS A 107 2.63 -6.83 -2.99
N LEU A 108 3.59 -5.92 -3.25
CA LEU A 108 3.77 -5.24 -4.53
C LEU A 108 4.93 -5.81 -5.33
N ALA A 109 4.69 -6.19 -6.58
CA ALA A 109 5.74 -6.54 -7.53
C ALA A 109 6.06 -5.37 -8.46
N PHE A 110 7.34 -5.00 -8.59
CA PHE A 110 7.78 -3.91 -9.47
C PHE A 110 9.08 -4.21 -10.22
N GLY A 111 9.34 -3.43 -11.27
CA GLY A 111 10.57 -3.45 -12.03
C GLY A 111 11.40 -2.18 -11.78
N TYR A 112 12.65 -2.35 -11.39
CA TYR A 112 13.56 -1.22 -11.16
C TYR A 112 13.71 -0.30 -12.38
N LYS A 113 13.58 -0.83 -13.61
CA LYS A 113 13.63 -0.02 -14.83
C LYS A 113 12.48 1.00 -14.93
N ASN A 114 11.39 0.79 -14.20
CA ASN A 114 10.20 1.65 -14.21
C ASN A 114 10.11 2.54 -12.94
N GLY A 115 11.21 2.66 -12.19
CA GLY A 115 11.29 3.41 -10.94
C GLY A 115 10.90 2.60 -9.70
N VAL A 116 11.21 3.12 -8.53
CA VAL A 116 10.90 2.48 -7.24
C VAL A 116 9.57 2.99 -6.69
N PRO A 117 8.78 2.13 -6.00
CA PRO A 117 7.55 2.56 -5.33
C PRO A 117 7.89 3.37 -4.08
N ALA A 118 7.51 4.65 -4.06
CA ALA A 118 7.79 5.56 -2.94
C ALA A 118 6.98 5.21 -1.68
N GLU A 119 5.85 4.54 -1.85
CA GLU A 119 4.93 4.10 -0.80
C GLU A 119 5.41 2.87 -0.02
N ALA A 120 6.46 2.18 -0.50
CA ALA A 120 6.94 0.94 0.12
C ALA A 120 7.50 1.17 1.53
N ALA A 121 6.95 0.46 2.50
CA ALA A 121 7.51 0.39 3.86
C ALA A 121 8.73 -0.52 3.92
N LEU A 122 8.68 -1.62 3.14
CA LEU A 122 9.80 -2.54 2.94
C LEU A 122 10.02 -2.70 1.43
N MET A 123 11.27 -2.58 1.00
CA MET A 123 11.64 -2.77 -0.40
C MET A 123 12.75 -3.81 -0.51
N ILE A 124 12.49 -4.88 -1.24
CA ILE A 124 13.36 -6.03 -1.36
C ILE A 124 13.85 -6.17 -2.80
N ASP A 125 15.14 -6.20 -2.99
CA ASP A 125 15.77 -6.45 -4.29
C ASP A 125 15.86 -7.96 -4.55
N ALA A 126 15.09 -8.44 -5.52
CA ALA A 126 15.07 -9.86 -5.93
C ALA A 126 16.07 -10.20 -7.05
N ARG A 127 16.94 -9.27 -7.47
CA ARG A 127 17.84 -9.47 -8.61
C ARG A 127 18.99 -10.43 -8.34
N PHE A 128 19.24 -10.76 -7.06
CA PHE A 128 20.23 -11.77 -6.69
C PHE A 128 19.79 -13.23 -6.99
N LEU A 129 18.50 -13.45 -7.21
CA LEU A 129 17.97 -14.74 -7.63
C LEU A 129 18.25 -15.01 -9.12
N ASP A 130 18.38 -16.28 -9.49
CA ASP A 130 18.51 -16.69 -10.88
C ASP A 130 17.32 -16.18 -11.71
N ASN A 131 17.65 -15.68 -12.90
CA ASN A 131 16.67 -14.98 -13.71
C ASN A 131 15.97 -15.92 -14.69
N PRO A 132 14.65 -16.16 -14.57
CA PRO A 132 13.89 -16.99 -15.51
C PRO A 132 13.99 -16.55 -16.97
N TYR A 133 14.31 -15.27 -17.23
CA TYR A 133 14.51 -14.73 -18.58
C TYR A 133 15.59 -15.50 -19.39
N TRP A 134 16.58 -16.06 -18.71
CA TRP A 134 17.65 -16.81 -19.37
C TRP A 134 17.30 -18.26 -19.69
N VAL A 135 16.14 -18.73 -19.22
CA VAL A 135 15.58 -20.03 -19.55
C VAL A 135 14.61 -19.85 -20.72
N PRO A 136 14.89 -20.40 -21.92
CA PRO A 136 14.10 -20.16 -23.12
C PRO A 136 12.60 -20.39 -22.94
N GLU A 137 12.22 -21.44 -22.24
CA GLU A 137 10.83 -21.87 -22.01
C GLU A 137 10.09 -20.98 -21.01
N LEU A 138 10.82 -20.15 -20.24
CA LEU A 138 10.27 -19.26 -19.21
C LEU A 138 10.31 -17.79 -19.60
N ARG A 139 11.10 -17.44 -20.61
CA ARG A 139 11.41 -16.06 -20.99
C ARG A 139 10.17 -15.21 -21.24
N GLU A 140 9.22 -15.73 -22.02
CA GLU A 140 8.01 -15.00 -22.43
C GLU A 140 6.86 -15.10 -21.40
N LYS A 141 7.01 -15.98 -20.43
CA LYS A 141 6.05 -16.15 -19.34
C LYS A 141 6.17 -15.04 -18.30
N SER A 142 5.33 -15.06 -17.29
CA SER A 142 5.41 -14.15 -16.14
C SER A 142 5.46 -14.93 -14.84
N GLY A 143 5.70 -14.26 -13.73
CA GLY A 143 5.65 -14.87 -12.40
C GLY A 143 4.27 -15.39 -11.98
N ARG A 144 3.23 -15.12 -12.77
CA ARG A 144 1.89 -15.73 -12.59
C ARG A 144 1.84 -17.17 -13.15
N ASP A 145 2.81 -17.55 -14.00
CA ASP A 145 2.88 -18.90 -14.56
C ASP A 145 3.51 -19.87 -13.55
N PRO A 146 2.89 -21.03 -13.30
CA PRO A 146 3.41 -22.01 -12.33
C PRO A 146 4.85 -22.44 -12.58
N ALA A 147 5.25 -22.61 -13.85
CA ALA A 147 6.62 -23.01 -14.18
C ALA A 147 7.67 -21.95 -13.80
N VAL A 148 7.32 -20.67 -13.89
CA VAL A 148 8.16 -19.56 -13.41
C VAL A 148 8.19 -19.51 -11.90
N ALA A 149 7.04 -19.72 -11.25
CA ALA A 149 6.94 -19.78 -9.79
C ALA A 149 7.81 -20.93 -9.24
N ASP A 150 7.71 -22.12 -9.78
CA ASP A 150 8.52 -23.27 -9.39
C ASP A 150 10.01 -22.99 -9.56
N TYR A 151 10.41 -22.42 -10.70
CA TYR A 151 11.81 -22.08 -10.97
C TYR A 151 12.40 -21.10 -9.95
N VAL A 152 11.63 -20.10 -9.53
CA VAL A 152 12.07 -19.11 -8.53
C VAL A 152 12.03 -19.69 -7.12
N LEU A 153 10.93 -20.37 -6.74
CA LEU A 153 10.74 -20.89 -5.38
C LEU A 153 11.59 -22.14 -5.06
N GLN A 154 12.08 -22.87 -6.07
CA GLN A 154 13.04 -23.95 -5.80
C GLN A 154 14.40 -23.46 -5.31
N GLN A 155 14.74 -22.17 -5.53
CA GLN A 155 15.98 -21.57 -5.07
C GLN A 155 15.96 -21.44 -3.54
N PRO A 156 16.94 -22.02 -2.80
CA PRO A 156 16.93 -21.92 -1.32
C PRO A 156 16.98 -20.49 -0.81
N ALA A 157 17.60 -19.57 -1.58
CA ALA A 157 17.68 -18.16 -1.20
C ALA A 157 16.31 -17.47 -1.26
N ALA A 158 15.44 -17.82 -2.22
CA ALA A 158 14.09 -17.27 -2.33
C ALA A 158 13.23 -17.69 -1.13
N ARG A 159 13.31 -18.97 -0.74
CA ARG A 159 12.57 -19.49 0.42
C ARG A 159 12.99 -18.83 1.72
N ARG A 160 14.31 -18.77 1.99
CA ARG A 160 14.83 -18.11 3.20
C ARG A 160 14.44 -16.64 3.25
N LEU A 161 14.52 -15.92 2.12
CA LEU A 161 14.09 -14.54 2.05
C LEU A 161 12.62 -14.39 2.43
N LEU A 162 11.75 -15.23 1.88
CA LEU A 162 10.31 -15.19 2.18
C LEU A 162 10.04 -15.47 3.67
N ASP A 163 10.72 -16.45 4.25
CA ASP A 163 10.61 -16.78 5.69
C ASP A 163 11.02 -15.58 6.56
N ASP A 164 12.12 -14.92 6.21
CA ASP A 164 12.62 -13.74 6.93
C ASP A 164 11.67 -12.53 6.78
N ILE A 165 11.18 -12.26 5.57
CA ILE A 165 10.25 -11.15 5.33
C ILE A 165 8.89 -11.39 6.00
N GLU A 166 8.38 -12.59 5.94
CA GLU A 166 7.14 -12.97 6.63
C GLU A 166 7.26 -12.73 8.15
N ARG A 167 8.38 -13.13 8.75
CA ARG A 167 8.68 -12.89 10.16
C ARG A 167 8.78 -11.38 10.46
N ILE A 168 9.53 -10.62 9.64
CA ILE A 168 9.70 -9.17 9.81
C ILE A 168 8.34 -8.46 9.72
N VAL A 169 7.50 -8.79 8.74
CA VAL A 169 6.16 -8.22 8.61
C VAL A 169 5.32 -8.52 9.85
N GLY A 170 5.33 -9.77 10.33
CA GLY A 170 4.61 -10.15 11.54
C GLY A 170 5.04 -9.40 12.79
N GLU A 171 6.34 -9.08 12.91
CA GLU A 171 6.89 -8.30 14.03
C GLU A 171 6.59 -6.80 13.91
N LEU A 172 6.61 -6.24 12.69
CA LEU A 172 6.39 -4.81 12.45
C LEU A 172 4.93 -4.42 12.42
N LEU A 173 4.03 -5.30 11.97
CA LEU A 173 2.63 -4.98 11.74
C LEU A 173 1.93 -4.46 13.00
N PRO A 174 2.06 -5.09 14.19
CA PRO A 174 1.48 -4.56 15.43
C PRO A 174 2.03 -3.18 15.81
N LEU A 175 3.32 -2.93 15.55
CA LEU A 175 3.96 -1.63 15.83
C LEU A 175 3.45 -0.53 14.91
N TYR A 176 3.19 -0.86 13.64
CA TYR A 176 2.54 0.07 12.71
C TYR A 176 1.09 0.34 13.12
N GLU A 177 0.37 -0.69 13.51
CA GLU A 177 -1.01 -0.59 13.99
C GLU A 177 -1.11 0.31 15.23
N GLU A 178 -0.22 0.15 16.22
CA GLU A 178 -0.12 1.04 17.39
C GLU A 178 0.09 2.51 17.01
N LYS A 179 0.78 2.78 15.90
CA LYS A 179 0.99 4.13 15.34
C LYS A 179 -0.10 4.56 14.36
N GLY A 180 -1.17 3.79 14.22
CA GLY A 180 -2.29 4.08 13.33
C GLY A 180 -2.04 3.80 11.85
N ARG A 181 -0.95 3.16 11.52
CA ARG A 181 -0.63 2.80 10.14
C ARG A 181 -1.28 1.47 9.80
N MET A 182 -2.51 1.54 9.30
CA MET A 182 -3.33 0.37 8.94
C MET A 182 -3.05 -0.15 7.52
N HIS A 183 -2.09 0.43 6.80
CA HIS A 183 -1.66 -0.02 5.48
C HIS A 183 -0.14 -0.07 5.38
N VAL A 184 0.38 -1.22 5.02
CA VAL A 184 1.82 -1.50 4.88
C VAL A 184 2.08 -2.08 3.49
N VAL A 185 2.96 -1.46 2.72
CA VAL A 185 3.37 -1.95 1.40
C VAL A 185 4.73 -2.65 1.51
N VAL A 186 4.76 -3.92 1.13
CA VAL A 186 5.97 -4.73 1.00
C VAL A 186 6.25 -4.95 -0.49
N ALA A 187 7.30 -4.30 -1.00
CA ALA A 187 7.60 -4.26 -2.42
C ALA A 187 8.78 -5.17 -2.78
N PHE A 188 8.60 -6.04 -3.76
CA PHE A 188 9.67 -6.85 -4.35
C PHE A 188 10.04 -6.30 -5.73
N GLY A 189 11.33 -6.01 -5.94
CA GLY A 189 11.85 -5.48 -7.20
C GLY A 189 12.71 -6.48 -7.95
N CYS A 190 12.44 -6.66 -9.25
CA CYS A 190 13.38 -7.29 -10.18
C CYS A 190 13.67 -6.34 -11.34
N THR A 191 14.43 -6.74 -12.35
CA THR A 191 14.81 -5.83 -13.43
C THR A 191 13.60 -5.25 -14.17
N GLY A 192 12.67 -6.10 -14.60
CA GLY A 192 11.50 -5.68 -15.39
C GLY A 192 10.15 -5.80 -14.68
N GLY A 193 10.09 -6.26 -13.44
CA GLY A 193 8.82 -6.43 -12.73
C GLY A 193 7.98 -7.64 -13.17
N ARG A 194 8.52 -8.54 -14.00
CA ARG A 194 7.72 -9.56 -14.69
C ARG A 194 7.82 -10.97 -14.10
N HIS A 195 8.97 -11.35 -13.55
CA HIS A 195 9.23 -12.73 -13.11
C HIS A 195 9.42 -12.83 -11.58
N ARG A 196 10.66 -12.67 -11.09
CA ARG A 196 11.08 -12.90 -9.71
C ARG A 196 10.27 -12.09 -8.68
N SER A 197 10.07 -10.80 -8.95
CA SER A 197 9.28 -9.92 -8.08
C SER A 197 7.83 -10.37 -7.96
N VAL A 198 7.23 -10.80 -9.07
CA VAL A 198 5.83 -11.29 -9.10
C VAL A 198 5.69 -12.56 -8.27
N VAL A 199 6.62 -13.52 -8.44
CA VAL A 199 6.60 -14.78 -7.67
C VAL A 199 6.74 -14.50 -6.17
N LEU A 200 7.73 -13.68 -5.77
CA LEU A 200 7.96 -13.40 -4.35
C LEU A 200 6.79 -12.65 -3.70
N ALA A 201 6.25 -11.63 -4.40
CA ALA A 201 5.11 -10.87 -3.90
C ALA A 201 3.85 -11.74 -3.78
N SER A 202 3.57 -12.57 -4.79
CA SER A 202 2.44 -13.51 -4.77
C SER A 202 2.56 -14.55 -3.66
N GLU A 203 3.75 -15.14 -3.47
CA GLU A 203 3.96 -16.15 -2.44
C GLU A 203 3.88 -15.54 -1.03
N LEU A 204 4.45 -14.33 -0.82
CA LEU A 204 4.28 -13.64 0.46
C LEU A 204 2.81 -13.33 0.73
N ALA A 205 2.09 -12.83 -0.27
CA ALA A 205 0.65 -12.55 -0.13
C ALA A 205 -0.13 -13.80 0.29
N ARG A 206 0.10 -14.93 -0.38
CA ARG A 206 -0.53 -16.22 -0.04
C ARG A 206 -0.24 -16.65 1.41
N ARG A 207 1.01 -16.51 1.88
CA ARG A 207 1.40 -16.88 3.26
C ARG A 207 0.78 -15.97 4.32
N LEU A 208 0.67 -14.67 4.02
CA LEU A 208 0.05 -13.72 4.94
C LEU A 208 -1.47 -13.86 4.98
N ASP A 209 -2.10 -14.22 3.86
CA ASP A 209 -3.55 -14.45 3.78
C ASP A 209 -4.00 -15.69 4.59
N GLU A 210 -3.06 -16.60 4.89
CA GLU A 210 -3.30 -17.74 5.80
C GLU A 210 -3.29 -17.33 7.29
N LYS A 211 -2.98 -16.07 7.62
CA LYS A 211 -2.90 -15.57 9.00
C LYS A 211 -4.15 -14.79 9.38
N ASP A 212 -4.68 -15.07 10.55
CA ASP A 212 -5.79 -14.28 11.11
C ASP A 212 -5.34 -12.84 11.43
N GLY A 213 -6.24 -11.90 11.27
CA GLY A 213 -6.04 -10.53 11.69
C GLY A 213 -5.28 -9.65 10.70
N ILE A 214 -5.13 -10.08 9.46
CA ILE A 214 -4.44 -9.34 8.38
C ILE A 214 -5.28 -9.42 7.11
N ASP A 215 -5.58 -8.27 6.50
CA ASP A 215 -6.07 -8.21 5.12
C ASP A 215 -4.88 -8.15 4.16
N VAL A 216 -4.93 -8.86 3.04
CA VAL A 216 -3.82 -8.95 2.09
C VAL A 216 -4.25 -8.61 0.67
N ASP A 217 -3.46 -7.74 0.02
CA ASP A 217 -3.57 -7.47 -1.41
C ASP A 217 -2.29 -7.89 -2.13
N PHE A 218 -2.44 -8.41 -3.35
CA PHE A 218 -1.34 -8.66 -4.27
C PHE A 218 -1.45 -7.78 -5.51
N VAL A 219 -0.42 -6.98 -5.76
CA VAL A 219 -0.39 -6.00 -6.86
C VAL A 219 0.83 -6.22 -7.75
N THR A 220 0.61 -6.27 -9.06
CA THR A 220 1.69 -6.25 -10.07
C THR A 220 1.66 -4.91 -10.77
N ARG A 221 2.63 -4.03 -10.46
CA ARG A 221 2.64 -2.66 -10.99
C ARG A 221 3.00 -2.60 -12.49
N ASP A 222 3.87 -3.48 -12.94
CA ASP A 222 4.55 -3.36 -14.25
C ASP A 222 4.20 -4.48 -15.24
N ILE A 223 3.17 -5.27 -14.94
CA ILE A 223 2.56 -6.23 -15.87
C ILE A 223 1.04 -6.17 -15.75
N ASP A 224 0.37 -6.30 -16.90
CA ASP A 224 -1.09 -6.36 -17.01
C ASP A 224 -1.64 -7.74 -16.60
#